data_a7a72f060ae635f95eab4ffeafbacc08
#
_entry.id   a7a72f060ae635f95eab4ffeafbacc08
#
_cell.length_a   1.000
_cell.length_b   1.000
_cell.length_c   1.000
_cell.angle_alpha   90.00
_cell.angle_beta   90.00
_cell.angle_gamma   90.00
#
_symmetry.space_group_name_H-M   'P 1'
#
loop_
_entity.id
_entity.type
_entity.pdbx_description
1 polymer ?
#
loop_
_entity_poly.entity_id
_entity_poly.type
_entity_poly.pdbx_seq_one_letter_code
_entity_poly.pdbx_strand_id
1 'polypeptide(L)'
;MNLFAYSGGATLAAAAGGAEVYHVDASKGMVAWAKENAVASGLADRPIHWIVDDCGKFIQREIRRGRRYDGIIMDPPSYGRGPSGEIWKMETSFYPFLQETVKLLSDDPLFVIINSYTTGLAPSAVAYASDVVFGAAHGSKTAAGELGLPVKQSGLVLPCGATGRWTP
;
A
#
# COMPACT_ATOMS: atom_id res chain seq x y z
N MET A 1 -1.80 1.56 8.01
CA MET A 1 -0.61 0.78 7.59
C MET A 1 -0.29 1.09 6.14
N ASN A 2 0.99 1.27 5.79
CA ASN A 2 1.46 1.48 4.41
C ASN A 2 2.51 0.41 4.08
N LEU A 3 2.23 -0.43 3.08
CA LEU A 3 3.05 -1.56 2.62
C LEU A 3 3.73 -1.19 1.29
N PHE A 4 4.96 -1.68 1.08
CA PHE A 4 5.82 -1.27 -0.04
C PHE A 4 5.99 0.26 -0.04
N ALA A 5 6.27 0.80 1.14
CA ALA A 5 6.05 2.22 1.43
C ALA A 5 7.11 3.16 0.83
N TYR A 6 8.20 2.62 0.25
CA TYR A 6 9.23 3.32 -0.50
C TYR A 6 9.75 4.56 0.24
N SER A 7 9.81 5.72 -0.44
CA SER A 7 10.29 6.99 0.12
C SER A 7 9.29 7.70 1.05
N GLY A 8 8.14 7.09 1.34
CA GLY A 8 7.22 7.53 2.36
C GLY A 8 6.12 8.52 1.95
N GLY A 9 5.90 8.79 0.67
CA GLY A 9 4.91 9.79 0.25
C GLY A 9 3.52 9.56 0.86
N ALA A 10 2.95 8.36 0.72
CA ALA A 10 1.66 8.02 1.30
C ALA A 10 1.69 7.97 2.85
N THR A 11 2.81 7.54 3.44
CA THR A 11 3.03 7.56 4.89
C THR A 11 2.92 8.98 5.44
N LEU A 12 3.63 9.93 4.80
CA LEU A 12 3.64 11.33 5.23
C LEU A 12 2.28 12.00 5.05
N ALA A 13 1.58 11.70 3.96
CA ALA A 13 0.21 12.19 3.74
C ALA A 13 -0.75 11.71 4.84
N ALA A 14 -0.71 10.42 5.19
CA ALA A 14 -1.52 9.86 6.26
C ALA A 14 -1.15 10.46 7.64
N ALA A 15 0.15 10.59 7.94
CA ALA A 15 0.62 11.18 9.19
C ALA A 15 0.27 12.67 9.32
N ALA A 16 0.31 13.43 8.22
CA ALA A 16 -0.17 14.82 8.19
C ALA A 16 -1.66 14.91 8.49
N GLY A 17 -2.45 13.94 8.04
CA GLY A 17 -3.88 13.79 8.36
C GLY A 17 -4.16 13.33 9.79
N GLY A 18 -3.14 13.09 10.62
CA GLY A 18 -3.29 12.71 12.03
C GLY A 18 -3.31 11.21 12.31
N ALA A 19 -3.05 10.37 11.32
CA ALA A 19 -3.01 8.92 11.51
C ALA A 19 -1.71 8.47 12.22
N GLU A 20 -1.82 7.42 13.04
CA GLU A 20 -0.69 6.60 13.43
C GLU A 20 -0.35 5.66 12.27
N VAL A 21 0.89 5.69 11.79
CA VAL A 21 1.27 5.01 10.55
C VAL A 21 2.35 3.95 10.77
N TYR A 22 2.11 2.76 10.27
CA TYR A 22 3.10 1.69 10.15
C TYR A 22 3.66 1.71 8.73
N HIS A 23 4.86 2.25 8.57
CA HIS A 23 5.59 2.34 7.31
C HIS A 23 6.45 1.09 7.15
N VAL A 24 6.14 0.25 6.18
CA VAL A 24 6.80 -1.05 5.96
C VAL A 24 7.43 -1.10 4.57
N ASP A 25 8.72 -1.29 4.53
CA ASP A 25 9.48 -1.51 3.29
C ASP A 25 10.66 -2.43 3.54
N ALA A 26 10.99 -3.29 2.57
CA ALA A 26 12.10 -4.23 2.68
C ALA A 26 13.47 -3.55 2.56
N SER A 27 13.55 -2.37 1.97
CA SER A 27 14.78 -1.62 1.75
C SER A 27 15.10 -0.72 2.94
N LYS A 28 16.17 -1.06 3.66
CA LYS A 28 16.70 -0.20 4.75
C LYS A 28 17.02 1.21 4.27
N GLY A 29 17.55 1.36 3.06
CA GLY A 29 17.87 2.68 2.48
C GLY A 29 16.62 3.51 2.21
N MET A 30 15.53 2.88 1.71
CA MET A 30 14.26 3.59 1.48
C MET A 30 13.60 4.02 2.79
N VAL A 31 13.59 3.16 3.80
CA VAL A 31 13.08 3.52 5.14
C VAL A 31 13.89 4.65 5.76
N ALA A 32 15.22 4.66 5.60
CA ALA A 32 16.05 5.77 6.07
C ALA A 32 15.70 7.07 5.34
N TRP A 33 15.58 7.03 4.03
CA TRP A 33 15.19 8.19 3.23
C TRP A 33 13.78 8.68 3.57
N ALA A 34 12.83 7.78 3.81
CA ALA A 34 11.49 8.15 4.24
C ALA A 34 11.48 8.91 5.58
N LYS A 35 12.39 8.55 6.51
CA LYS A 35 12.58 9.31 7.76
C LYS A 35 13.14 10.72 7.51
N GLU A 36 14.10 10.87 6.61
CA GLU A 36 14.63 12.18 6.22
C GLU A 36 13.51 13.04 5.59
N ASN A 37 12.68 12.44 4.74
CA ASN A 37 11.53 13.12 4.16
C ASN A 37 10.50 13.55 5.23
N ALA A 38 10.30 12.75 6.28
CA ALA A 38 9.43 13.14 7.41
C ALA A 38 9.98 14.38 8.13
N VAL A 39 11.28 14.41 8.39
CA VAL A 39 11.95 15.58 8.99
C VAL A 39 11.80 16.80 8.08
N ALA A 40 12.12 16.67 6.78
CA ALA A 40 12.03 17.76 5.81
C ALA A 40 10.59 18.29 5.63
N SER A 41 9.58 17.47 5.91
CA SER A 41 8.17 17.82 5.85
C SER A 41 7.58 18.34 7.18
N GLY A 42 8.39 18.49 8.23
CA GLY A 42 7.93 18.92 9.55
C GLY A 42 7.05 17.88 10.27
N LEU A 43 7.21 16.59 9.94
CA LEU A 43 6.42 15.48 10.47
C LEU A 43 7.23 14.50 11.33
N ALA A 44 8.42 14.93 11.78
CA ALA A 44 9.33 14.09 12.56
C ALA A 44 8.71 13.55 13.87
N ASP A 45 7.85 14.36 14.50
CA ASP A 45 7.20 14.05 15.79
C ASP A 45 5.86 13.30 15.63
N ARG A 46 5.46 12.97 14.41
CA ARG A 46 4.24 12.21 14.17
C ARG A 46 4.44 10.73 14.53
N PRO A 47 3.39 10.03 14.96
CA PRO A 47 3.45 8.62 15.35
C PRO A 47 3.63 7.73 14.11
N ILE A 48 4.85 7.63 13.62
CA ILE A 48 5.22 6.79 12.48
C ILE A 48 6.15 5.67 12.95
N HIS A 49 5.72 4.43 12.77
CA HIS A 49 6.52 3.23 13.04
C HIS A 49 7.28 2.83 11.78
N TRP A 50 8.59 2.97 11.82
CA TRP A 50 9.49 2.70 10.71
C TRP A 50 9.97 1.25 10.73
N ILE A 51 9.57 0.45 9.77
CA ILE A 51 9.77 -1.01 9.77
C ILE A 51 10.51 -1.41 8.50
N VAL A 52 11.72 -1.97 8.68
CA VAL A 52 12.49 -2.60 7.62
C VAL A 52 12.18 -4.09 7.65
N ASP A 53 11.28 -4.55 6.78
CA ASP A 53 10.87 -5.95 6.70
C ASP A 53 10.23 -6.26 5.34
N ASP A 54 10.22 -7.54 4.96
CA ASP A 54 9.38 -8.04 3.88
C ASP A 54 7.91 -7.87 4.24
N CYS A 55 7.10 -7.30 3.32
CA CYS A 55 5.69 -7.00 3.59
C CYS A 55 4.86 -8.25 3.91
N GLY A 56 5.13 -9.38 3.24
CA GLY A 56 4.43 -10.63 3.51
C GLY A 56 4.77 -11.18 4.89
N LYS A 57 6.05 -11.17 5.27
CA LYS A 57 6.48 -11.57 6.62
C LYS A 57 5.91 -10.66 7.70
N PHE A 58 5.87 -9.36 7.44
CA PHE A 58 5.25 -8.40 8.34
C PHE A 58 3.77 -8.71 8.57
N ILE A 59 2.99 -8.89 7.50
CA ILE A 59 1.57 -9.26 7.58
C ILE A 59 1.38 -10.52 8.42
N GLN A 60 2.13 -11.60 8.15
CA GLN A 60 2.03 -12.85 8.89
C GLN A 60 2.34 -12.67 10.38
N ARG A 61 3.30 -11.82 10.72
CA ARG A 61 3.64 -11.50 12.11
C ARG A 61 2.53 -10.73 12.80
N GLU A 62 1.94 -9.73 12.13
CA GLU A 62 0.86 -8.92 12.71
C GLU A 62 -0.44 -9.73 12.87
N ILE A 63 -0.74 -10.67 11.95
CA ILE A 63 -1.84 -11.62 12.11
C ILE A 63 -1.66 -12.45 13.39
N ARG A 64 -0.46 -13.03 13.60
CA ARG A 64 -0.16 -13.81 14.82
C ARG A 64 -0.25 -12.99 16.10
N ARG A 65 -0.03 -11.68 16.03
CA ARG A 65 -0.14 -10.73 17.15
C ARG A 65 -1.59 -10.25 17.40
N GLY A 66 -2.52 -10.62 16.54
CA GLY A 66 -3.90 -10.14 16.60
C GLY A 66 -4.04 -8.63 16.32
N ARG A 67 -3.08 -8.01 15.64
CA ARG A 67 -3.15 -6.58 15.29
C ARG A 67 -4.20 -6.33 14.21
N ARG A 68 -4.81 -5.13 14.25
CA ARG A 68 -5.79 -4.66 13.28
C ARG A 68 -5.46 -3.24 12.86
N TYR A 69 -5.87 -2.88 11.64
CA TYR A 69 -5.61 -1.58 11.02
C TYR A 69 -6.88 -1.06 10.35
N ASP A 70 -7.20 0.21 10.57
CA ASP A 70 -8.40 0.85 10.01
C ASP A 70 -8.21 1.20 8.52
N GLY A 71 -6.97 1.47 8.10
CA GLY A 71 -6.65 1.80 6.72
C GLY A 71 -5.38 1.10 6.25
N ILE A 72 -5.41 0.60 5.02
CA ILE A 72 -4.25 -0.05 4.39
C ILE A 72 -3.99 0.60 3.03
N ILE A 73 -2.73 0.99 2.82
CA ILE A 73 -2.23 1.47 1.53
C ILE A 73 -1.15 0.48 1.08
N MET A 74 -1.14 0.14 -0.21
CA MET A 74 -0.09 -0.70 -0.79
C MET A 74 0.23 -0.30 -2.22
N ASP A 75 1.51 -0.34 -2.55
CA ASP A 75 2.04 -0.07 -3.90
C ASP A 75 3.04 -1.18 -4.29
N PRO A 76 2.56 -2.42 -4.46
CA PRO A 76 3.43 -3.55 -4.73
C PRO A 76 4.13 -3.42 -6.09
N PRO A 77 5.41 -3.79 -6.18
CA PRO A 77 6.15 -3.75 -7.43
C PRO A 77 5.66 -4.83 -8.40
N SER A 78 5.91 -4.65 -9.69
CA SER A 78 5.66 -5.71 -10.69
C SER A 78 6.48 -6.97 -10.40
N TYR A 79 7.74 -6.77 -9.98
CA TYR A 79 8.69 -7.81 -9.57
C TYR A 79 9.57 -7.30 -8.43
N GLY A 80 9.89 -8.15 -7.47
CA GLY A 80 10.79 -7.82 -6.38
C GLY A 80 11.47 -9.04 -5.80
N ARG A 81 12.57 -8.79 -5.08
CA ARG A 81 13.25 -9.79 -4.25
C ARG A 81 13.34 -9.28 -2.83
N GLY A 82 12.86 -10.07 -1.90
CA GLY A 82 13.04 -9.80 -0.47
C GLY A 82 14.46 -10.08 0.00
N PRO A 83 14.81 -9.57 1.19
CA PRO A 83 16.18 -9.66 1.74
C PRO A 83 16.66 -11.09 2.00
N SER A 84 15.75 -12.05 2.13
CA SER A 84 16.07 -13.47 2.33
C SER A 84 15.85 -14.32 1.07
N GLY A 85 15.71 -13.67 -0.11
CA GLY A 85 15.55 -14.35 -1.39
C GLY A 85 14.10 -14.62 -1.79
N GLU A 86 13.12 -14.10 -1.05
CA GLU A 86 11.71 -14.16 -1.43
C GLU A 86 11.50 -13.52 -2.81
N ILE A 87 10.69 -14.16 -3.63
CA ILE A 87 10.37 -13.64 -4.96
C ILE A 87 8.93 -13.15 -4.95
N TRP A 88 8.76 -11.87 -5.25
CA TRP A 88 7.48 -11.25 -5.55
C TRP A 88 7.29 -11.16 -7.06
N LYS A 89 6.16 -11.63 -7.54
CA LYS A 89 5.67 -11.40 -8.91
C LYS A 89 4.21 -11.02 -8.83
N MET A 90 3.82 -9.90 -9.44
CA MET A 90 2.45 -9.41 -9.41
C MET A 90 1.44 -10.48 -9.81
N GLU A 91 1.71 -11.22 -10.88
CA GLU A 91 0.78 -12.20 -11.45
C GLU A 91 0.45 -13.38 -10.51
N THR A 92 1.38 -13.73 -9.64
CA THR A 92 1.22 -14.91 -8.77
C THR A 92 1.10 -14.56 -7.30
N SER A 93 1.62 -13.42 -6.87
CA SER A 93 1.70 -13.03 -5.47
C SER A 93 0.58 -12.09 -5.03
N PHE A 94 0.01 -11.30 -5.95
CA PHE A 94 -0.93 -10.23 -5.62
C PHE A 94 -2.19 -10.75 -4.93
N TYR A 95 -2.90 -11.68 -5.54
CA TYR A 95 -4.15 -12.19 -4.99
C TYR A 95 -3.97 -12.90 -3.63
N PRO A 96 -3.01 -13.83 -3.46
CA PRO A 96 -2.72 -14.40 -2.13
C PRO A 96 -2.33 -13.34 -1.09
N PHE A 97 -1.63 -12.28 -1.48
CA PHE A 97 -1.27 -11.19 -0.60
C PHE A 97 -2.50 -10.42 -0.10
N LEU A 98 -3.48 -10.15 -0.97
CA LEU A 98 -4.74 -9.53 -0.56
C LEU A 98 -5.51 -10.41 0.43
N GLN A 99 -5.55 -11.74 0.20
CA GLN A 99 -6.19 -12.70 1.09
C GLN A 99 -5.59 -12.74 2.51
N GLU A 100 -4.29 -12.49 2.63
CA GLU A 100 -3.67 -12.33 3.95
C GLU A 100 -3.90 -10.93 4.53
N THR A 101 -3.85 -9.91 3.70
CA THR A 101 -4.00 -8.50 4.12
C THR A 101 -5.38 -8.22 4.71
N VAL A 102 -6.45 -8.81 4.17
CA VAL A 102 -7.83 -8.62 4.68
C VAL A 102 -7.97 -9.03 6.14
N LYS A 103 -7.19 -10.01 6.58
CA LYS A 103 -7.19 -10.49 7.97
C LYS A 103 -6.68 -9.45 8.98
N LEU A 104 -6.05 -8.39 8.48
CA LEU A 104 -5.52 -7.28 9.30
C LEU A 104 -6.48 -6.08 9.33
N LEU A 105 -7.57 -6.08 8.61
CA LEU A 105 -8.55 -5.00 8.74
C LEU A 105 -9.24 -5.06 10.10
N SER A 106 -9.51 -3.89 10.68
CA SER A 106 -10.34 -3.75 11.88
C SER A 106 -11.80 -4.12 11.58
N ASP A 107 -12.61 -4.19 12.60
CA ASP A 107 -14.05 -4.49 12.45
C ASP A 107 -14.81 -3.32 11.80
N ASP A 108 -14.26 -2.11 11.87
CA ASP A 108 -14.79 -0.89 11.25
C ASP A 108 -13.70 -0.22 10.40
N PRO A 109 -13.32 -0.83 9.27
CA PRO A 109 -12.24 -0.33 8.43
C PRO A 109 -12.65 0.91 7.65
N LEU A 110 -11.70 1.78 7.37
CA LEU A 110 -11.94 3.03 6.65
C LEU A 110 -11.71 2.89 5.14
N PHE A 111 -10.62 2.23 4.76
CA PHE A 111 -10.27 2.06 3.35
C PHE A 111 -9.15 1.03 3.12
N VAL A 112 -9.10 0.53 1.89
CA VAL A 112 -7.90 -0.10 1.31
C VAL A 112 -7.59 0.60 -0.01
N ILE A 113 -6.37 1.11 -0.17
CA ILE A 113 -5.88 1.70 -1.41
C ILE A 113 -4.77 0.82 -1.97
N ILE A 114 -4.92 0.45 -3.24
CA ILE A 114 -3.97 -0.38 -3.97
C ILE A 114 -3.53 0.38 -5.21
N ASN A 115 -2.25 0.65 -5.34
CA ASN A 115 -1.67 1.19 -6.55
C ASN A 115 -0.88 0.10 -7.28
N SER A 116 -0.76 0.22 -8.58
CA SER A 116 0.11 -0.63 -9.39
C SER A 116 0.53 0.09 -10.65
N TYR A 117 1.83 0.02 -10.94
CA TYR A 117 2.41 0.47 -12.20
C TYR A 117 2.81 -0.70 -13.11
N THR A 118 2.27 -1.90 -12.83
CA THR A 118 2.51 -3.09 -13.63
C THR A 118 1.88 -2.96 -15.02
N THR A 119 2.70 -3.02 -16.07
CA THR A 119 2.23 -2.96 -17.46
C THR A 119 1.24 -4.08 -17.74
N GLY A 120 0.09 -3.73 -18.31
CA GLY A 120 -0.96 -4.69 -18.67
C GLY A 120 -1.92 -5.07 -17.54
N LEU A 121 -1.71 -4.57 -16.32
CA LEU A 121 -2.68 -4.74 -15.25
C LEU A 121 -3.75 -3.64 -15.32
N ALA A 122 -4.91 -3.99 -15.84
CA ALA A 122 -6.03 -3.05 -15.95
C ALA A 122 -6.57 -2.66 -14.56
N PRO A 123 -7.07 -1.41 -14.38
CA PRO A 123 -7.73 -1.00 -13.14
C PRO A 123 -8.89 -1.93 -12.74
N SER A 124 -9.64 -2.44 -13.72
CA SER A 124 -10.73 -3.40 -13.49
C SER A 124 -10.27 -4.72 -12.87
N ALA A 125 -9.04 -5.16 -13.16
CA ALA A 125 -8.47 -6.36 -12.55
C ALA A 125 -8.13 -6.12 -11.06
N VAL A 126 -7.63 -4.91 -10.73
CA VAL A 126 -7.40 -4.49 -9.34
C VAL A 126 -8.74 -4.43 -8.60
N ALA A 127 -9.77 -3.82 -9.19
CA ALA A 127 -11.11 -3.75 -8.61
C ALA A 127 -11.68 -5.15 -8.36
N TYR A 128 -11.63 -6.03 -9.35
CA TYR A 128 -12.15 -7.39 -9.23
C TYR A 128 -11.48 -8.17 -8.08
N ALA A 129 -10.15 -8.17 -8.04
CA ALA A 129 -9.42 -8.86 -6.98
C ALA A 129 -9.75 -8.30 -5.58
N SER A 130 -9.87 -6.97 -5.47
CA SER A 130 -10.24 -6.28 -4.23
C SER A 130 -11.66 -6.62 -3.80
N ASP A 131 -12.62 -6.61 -4.70
CA ASP A 131 -14.03 -6.94 -4.40
C ASP A 131 -14.20 -8.40 -3.96
N VAL A 132 -13.47 -9.33 -4.58
CA VAL A 132 -13.48 -10.74 -4.19
C VAL A 132 -12.93 -10.93 -2.77
N VAL A 133 -11.99 -10.10 -2.32
CA VAL A 133 -11.36 -10.24 -1.00
C VAL A 133 -11.99 -9.31 0.02
N PHE A 134 -11.92 -8.01 -0.18
CA PHE A 134 -12.40 -7.01 0.80
C PHE A 134 -13.91 -6.85 0.74
N GLY A 135 -14.48 -6.81 -0.48
CA GLY A 135 -15.92 -6.75 -0.67
C GLY A 135 -16.66 -7.96 -0.11
N ALA A 136 -16.09 -9.15 -0.25
CA ALA A 136 -16.67 -10.36 0.34
C ALA A 136 -16.59 -10.38 1.87
N ALA A 137 -15.57 -9.76 2.47
CA ALA A 137 -15.37 -9.74 3.92
C ALA A 137 -16.17 -8.63 4.63
N HIS A 138 -16.26 -7.44 4.01
CA HIS A 138 -16.82 -6.24 4.65
C HIS A 138 -17.90 -5.54 3.81
N GLY A 139 -18.29 -6.10 2.67
CA GLY A 139 -19.24 -5.46 1.76
C GLY A 139 -18.61 -4.39 0.88
N SER A 140 -19.46 -3.62 0.17
CA SER A 140 -19.08 -2.54 -0.71
C SER A 140 -18.27 -2.96 -1.95
N LYS A 141 -17.89 -1.99 -2.78
CA LYS A 141 -17.13 -2.23 -4.01
C LYS A 141 -15.97 -1.25 -4.17
N THR A 142 -14.96 -1.70 -4.89
CA THR A 142 -13.76 -0.93 -5.20
C THR A 142 -14.02 0.01 -6.37
N ALA A 143 -13.81 1.30 -6.16
CA ALA A 143 -13.65 2.25 -7.25
C ALA A 143 -12.22 2.13 -7.79
N ALA A 144 -12.08 1.90 -9.10
CA ALA A 144 -10.76 1.80 -9.72
C ALA A 144 -10.66 2.65 -10.99
N GLY A 145 -9.44 3.11 -11.28
CA GLY A 145 -9.15 3.95 -12.43
C GLY A 145 -7.66 4.04 -12.70
N GLU A 146 -7.32 4.76 -13.74
CA GLU A 146 -5.92 5.08 -14.04
C GLU A 146 -5.43 6.23 -13.18
N LEU A 147 -4.16 6.14 -12.75
CA LEU A 147 -3.42 7.24 -12.15
C LEU A 147 -2.63 7.97 -13.22
N GLY A 148 -2.59 9.30 -13.11
CA GLY A 148 -1.77 10.09 -13.98
C GLY A 148 -1.31 11.39 -13.33
N LEU A 149 -0.15 11.86 -13.78
CA LEU A 149 0.42 13.14 -13.37
C LEU A 149 0.13 14.21 -14.43
N PRO A 150 -0.49 15.33 -14.06
CA PRO A 150 -0.72 16.42 -14.99
C PRO A 150 0.61 17.07 -15.41
N VAL A 151 0.82 17.19 -16.72
CA VAL A 151 2.01 17.82 -17.32
C VAL A 151 1.67 19.29 -17.59
N LYS A 152 2.23 20.19 -16.79
CA LYS A 152 1.90 21.63 -16.84
C LYS A 152 2.15 22.27 -18.21
N GLN A 153 3.20 21.86 -18.92
CA GLN A 153 3.59 22.44 -20.20
C GLN A 153 2.66 22.03 -21.36
N SER A 154 2.15 20.83 -21.38
CA SER A 154 1.35 20.29 -22.48
C SER A 154 -0.14 20.22 -22.20
N GLY A 155 -0.56 20.34 -20.93
CA GLY A 155 -1.93 20.04 -20.52
C GLY A 155 -2.33 18.57 -20.60
N LEU A 156 -1.40 17.70 -20.96
CA LEU A 156 -1.63 16.25 -21.03
C LEU A 156 -1.43 15.60 -19.66
N VAL A 157 -1.85 14.35 -19.53
CA VAL A 157 -1.66 13.52 -18.35
C VAL A 157 -0.66 12.42 -18.66
N LEU A 158 0.43 12.34 -17.88
CA LEU A 158 1.37 11.22 -17.95
C LEU A 158 0.78 10.02 -17.21
N PRO A 159 0.50 8.90 -17.90
CA PRO A 159 -0.01 7.69 -17.24
C PRO A 159 1.02 7.13 -16.24
N CYS A 160 0.59 6.83 -15.03
CA CYS A 160 1.46 6.34 -13.96
C CYS A 160 1.05 4.97 -13.42
N GLY A 161 -0.05 4.40 -13.90
CA GLY A 161 -0.53 3.09 -13.48
C GLY A 161 -2.01 3.07 -13.10
N ALA A 162 -2.41 2.03 -12.38
CA ALA A 162 -3.76 1.82 -11.91
C ALA A 162 -3.87 2.06 -10.41
N THR A 163 -5.05 2.50 -9.95
CA THR A 163 -5.40 2.55 -8.54
C THR A 163 -6.75 1.90 -8.31
N GLY A 164 -6.89 1.18 -7.21
CA GLY A 164 -8.14 0.71 -6.67
C GLY A 164 -8.32 1.25 -5.25
N ARG A 165 -9.49 1.80 -4.96
CA ARG A 165 -9.88 2.25 -3.62
C ARG A 165 -11.15 1.52 -3.21
N TRP A 166 -11.00 0.64 -2.24
CA TRP A 166 -12.11 0.05 -1.54
C TRP A 166 -12.44 0.88 -0.28
N THR A 167 -13.72 1.10 -0.02
CA THR A 167 -14.26 1.71 1.21
C THR A 167 -15.53 0.96 1.59
N PRO A 168 -15.80 0.70 2.89
CA PRO A 168 -17.04 0.08 3.34
C PRO A 168 -18.27 0.91 3.05
#